data_e353f8afde88ac09dd6299a9944d0cf6
#
_entry.id   e353f8afde88ac09dd6299a9944d0cf6
#
_cell.length_a   1.000
_cell.length_b   1.000
_cell.length_c   1.000
_cell.angle_alpha   90.00
_cell.angle_beta   90.00
_cell.angle_gamma   90.00
#
_symmetry.space_group_name_H-M   'P 1'
#
loop_
_entity.id
_entity.type
_entity.pdbx_description
1 polymer ?
#
loop_
_entity_poly.entity_id
_entity_poly.type
_entity_poly.pdbx_seq_one_letter_code
_entity_poly.pdbx_strand_id
1 'polypeptide(L)'
;MSSIDFEQDQREDLNSVNDAKSLSDQVVKLKSLEDDLIEKEKELKELKRHIELVSGEVIPTMMQEMNISTLKLADGSSVEVKPVYGASITVANKEAAYTWLRENGLGDLIKNEITVSFGRNEDNKASQYAVLAQGQGYEPVQKLKVEPMTLKALVRERLESGQEMPSDLFNVFSGNRTKVTRSK
;
A
#
# COMPACT_ATOMS: atom_id res chain seq x y z
N MET A 1 -27.46 19.63 56.74
CA MET A 1 -27.89 18.30 56.25
C MET A 1 -28.10 18.47 54.77
N SER A 2 -27.13 17.99 53.98
CA SER A 2 -27.21 18.01 52.52
C SER A 2 -28.14 16.87 52.07
N SER A 3 -29.26 17.20 51.45
CA SER A 3 -30.15 16.22 50.86
C SER A 3 -29.42 15.60 49.67
N ILE A 4 -29.13 14.32 49.72
CA ILE A 4 -28.62 13.53 48.61
C ILE A 4 -29.77 13.45 47.60
N ASP A 5 -29.56 13.96 46.39
CA ASP A 5 -30.55 14.01 45.32
C ASP A 5 -30.51 12.66 44.54
N PHE A 6 -31.26 11.69 45.05
CA PHE A 6 -31.37 10.35 44.48
C PHE A 6 -31.93 10.35 43.04
N GLU A 7 -32.65 11.39 42.62
CA GLU A 7 -33.17 11.46 41.26
C GLU A 7 -32.09 11.84 40.23
N GLN A 8 -31.10 12.62 40.64
CA GLN A 8 -30.00 13.03 39.82
C GLN A 8 -29.00 11.88 39.59
N ASP A 9 -28.70 11.10 40.62
CA ASP A 9 -27.87 9.90 40.55
C ASP A 9 -28.51 8.81 39.64
N GLN A 10 -29.83 8.61 39.71
CA GLN A 10 -30.51 7.65 38.85
C GLN A 10 -30.54 8.09 37.36
N ARG A 11 -30.57 9.39 37.08
CA ARG A 11 -30.50 9.89 35.69
C ARG A 11 -29.11 9.79 35.10
N GLU A 12 -28.07 9.99 35.87
CA GLU A 12 -26.68 9.78 35.45
C GLU A 12 -26.40 8.30 35.18
N ASP A 13 -26.90 7.37 35.99
CA ASP A 13 -26.78 5.94 35.77
C ASP A 13 -27.55 5.47 34.53
N LEU A 14 -28.76 5.99 34.26
CA LEU A 14 -29.54 5.66 33.04
C LEU A 14 -28.89 6.21 31.77
N ASN A 15 -28.28 7.38 31.82
CA ASN A 15 -27.53 7.93 30.70
C ASN A 15 -26.28 7.11 30.43
N SER A 16 -25.51 6.73 31.44
CA SER A 16 -24.31 5.90 31.31
C SER A 16 -24.61 4.52 30.73
N VAL A 17 -25.74 3.90 31.10
CA VAL A 17 -26.20 2.62 30.54
C VAL A 17 -26.60 2.77 29.07
N ASN A 18 -27.29 3.85 28.70
CA ASN A 18 -27.64 4.14 27.30
C ASN A 18 -26.39 4.43 26.46
N ASP A 19 -25.43 5.16 26.99
CA ASP A 19 -24.17 5.46 26.32
C ASP A 19 -23.34 4.18 26.13
N ALA A 20 -23.26 3.31 27.12
CA ALA A 20 -22.57 2.03 27.02
C ALA A 20 -23.23 1.10 26.01
N LYS A 21 -24.56 1.07 25.94
CA LYS A 21 -25.31 0.31 24.92
C LYS A 21 -25.04 0.87 23.52
N SER A 22 -25.12 2.19 23.35
CA SER A 22 -24.82 2.87 22.09
C SER A 22 -23.37 2.59 21.65
N LEU A 23 -22.41 2.60 22.55
CA LEU A 23 -21.01 2.24 22.25
C LEU A 23 -20.88 0.77 21.81
N SER A 24 -21.55 -0.15 22.51
CA SER A 24 -21.56 -1.57 22.16
C SER A 24 -22.12 -1.78 20.75
N ASP A 25 -23.24 -1.12 20.41
CA ASP A 25 -23.83 -1.19 19.07
C ASP A 25 -22.89 -0.68 17.98
N GLN A 26 -22.14 0.40 18.23
CA GLN A 26 -21.14 0.90 17.30
C GLN A 26 -19.96 -0.07 17.13
N VAL A 27 -19.53 -0.74 18.19
CA VAL A 27 -18.49 -1.78 18.11
C VAL A 27 -18.97 -3.00 17.32
N VAL A 28 -20.22 -3.43 17.51
CA VAL A 28 -20.83 -4.51 16.71
C VAL A 28 -20.91 -4.12 15.24
N LYS A 29 -21.33 -2.88 14.95
CA LYS A 29 -21.36 -2.36 13.58
C LYS A 29 -19.96 -2.31 12.95
N LEU A 30 -18.95 -1.89 13.70
CA LEU A 30 -17.57 -1.88 13.20
C LEU A 30 -17.11 -3.29 12.84
N LYS A 31 -17.37 -4.28 13.70
CA LYS A 31 -17.05 -5.69 13.41
C LYS A 31 -17.72 -6.19 12.13
N SER A 32 -19.02 -5.88 11.95
CA SER A 32 -19.75 -6.25 10.74
C SER A 32 -19.13 -5.63 9.48
N LEU A 33 -18.77 -4.33 9.53
CA LEU A 33 -18.13 -3.65 8.41
C LEU A 33 -16.73 -4.22 8.09
N GLU A 34 -15.98 -4.64 9.11
CA GLU A 34 -14.69 -5.31 8.90
C GLU A 34 -14.88 -6.70 8.25
N ASP A 35 -15.90 -7.45 8.62
CA ASP A 35 -16.23 -8.76 8.04
C ASP A 35 -16.72 -8.60 6.58
N ASP A 36 -17.60 -7.63 6.33
CA ASP A 36 -18.08 -7.29 4.98
C ASP A 36 -16.89 -6.89 4.07
N LEU A 37 -15.94 -6.12 4.59
CA LEU A 37 -14.74 -5.74 3.83
C LEU A 37 -13.93 -6.96 3.41
N ILE A 38 -13.68 -7.89 4.33
CA ILE A 38 -12.94 -9.14 4.06
C ILE A 38 -13.66 -9.97 2.99
N GLU A 39 -14.99 -10.07 3.07
CA GLU A 39 -15.77 -10.78 2.07
C GLU A 39 -15.70 -10.13 0.70
N LYS A 40 -15.83 -8.78 0.64
CA LYS A 40 -15.73 -8.03 -0.61
C LYS A 40 -14.32 -8.12 -1.25
N GLU A 41 -13.27 -8.12 -0.45
CA GLU A 41 -11.90 -8.34 -0.95
C GLU A 41 -11.73 -9.73 -1.56
N LYS A 42 -12.36 -10.75 -0.95
CA LYS A 42 -12.38 -12.11 -1.48
C LYS A 42 -13.17 -12.20 -2.79
N GLU A 43 -14.38 -11.63 -2.84
CA GLU A 43 -15.18 -11.56 -4.06
C GLU A 43 -14.43 -10.85 -5.19
N LEU A 44 -13.78 -9.73 -4.90
CA LEU A 44 -12.97 -8.97 -5.85
C LEU A 44 -11.81 -9.81 -6.41
N LYS A 45 -11.16 -10.59 -5.57
CA LYS A 45 -10.08 -11.49 -5.99
C LYS A 45 -10.59 -12.58 -6.95
N GLU A 46 -11.72 -13.20 -6.63
CA GLU A 46 -12.32 -14.21 -7.50
C GLU A 46 -12.81 -13.62 -8.83
N LEU A 47 -13.40 -12.41 -8.79
CA LEU A 47 -13.80 -11.71 -10.01
C LEU A 47 -12.60 -11.40 -10.92
N LYS A 48 -11.50 -10.92 -10.36
CA LYS A 48 -10.25 -10.67 -11.11
C LYS A 48 -9.73 -11.97 -11.75
N ARG A 49 -9.74 -13.08 -11.00
CA ARG A 49 -9.32 -14.39 -11.52
C ARG A 49 -10.22 -14.86 -12.66
N HIS A 50 -11.53 -14.62 -12.56
CA HIS A 50 -12.48 -14.98 -13.60
C HIS A 50 -12.29 -14.15 -14.88
N ILE A 51 -12.07 -12.83 -14.72
CA ILE A 51 -11.74 -11.94 -15.85
C ILE A 51 -10.47 -12.43 -16.55
N GLU A 52 -9.43 -12.78 -15.82
CA GLU A 52 -8.17 -13.29 -16.37
C GLU A 52 -8.39 -14.60 -17.15
N LEU A 53 -9.15 -15.52 -16.58
CA LEU A 53 -9.50 -16.78 -17.25
C LEU A 53 -10.26 -16.54 -18.57
N VAL A 54 -11.30 -15.70 -18.53
CA VAL A 54 -12.13 -15.45 -19.72
C VAL A 54 -11.35 -14.69 -20.78
N SER A 55 -10.60 -13.66 -20.40
CA SER A 55 -9.86 -12.81 -21.34
C SER A 55 -8.55 -13.45 -21.83
N GLY A 56 -7.90 -14.26 -21.00
CA GLY A 56 -6.58 -14.86 -21.31
C GLY A 56 -6.64 -16.27 -21.89
N GLU A 57 -7.72 -17.01 -21.65
CA GLU A 57 -7.84 -18.41 -22.10
C GLU A 57 -9.10 -18.65 -22.93
N VAL A 58 -10.29 -18.38 -22.38
CA VAL A 58 -11.55 -18.78 -23.03
C VAL A 58 -11.75 -18.07 -24.36
N ILE A 59 -11.72 -16.73 -24.36
CA ILE A 59 -11.94 -15.96 -25.59
C ILE A 59 -10.83 -16.23 -26.62
N PRO A 60 -9.52 -16.19 -26.29
CA PRO A 60 -8.46 -16.52 -27.23
C PRO A 60 -8.59 -17.90 -27.82
N THR A 61 -8.91 -18.93 -27.05
CA THR A 61 -9.10 -20.31 -27.53
C THR A 61 -10.27 -20.40 -28.51
N MET A 62 -11.42 -19.84 -28.19
CA MET A 62 -12.59 -19.83 -29.07
C MET A 62 -12.30 -19.09 -30.39
N MET A 63 -11.63 -17.96 -30.35
CA MET A 63 -11.26 -17.20 -31.55
C MET A 63 -10.23 -17.95 -32.41
N GLN A 64 -9.30 -18.65 -31.78
CA GLN A 64 -8.36 -19.51 -32.47
C GLN A 64 -9.06 -20.69 -33.16
N GLU A 65 -9.99 -21.37 -32.51
CA GLU A 65 -10.81 -22.45 -33.11
C GLU A 65 -11.62 -21.95 -34.30
N MET A 66 -12.13 -20.74 -34.26
CA MET A 66 -12.85 -20.08 -35.35
C MET A 66 -11.91 -19.51 -36.42
N ASN A 67 -10.60 -19.54 -36.18
CA ASN A 67 -9.57 -18.97 -37.06
C ASN A 67 -9.78 -17.49 -37.37
N ILE A 68 -10.21 -16.72 -36.33
CA ILE A 68 -10.39 -15.28 -36.40
C ILE A 68 -9.49 -14.58 -35.34
N SER A 69 -8.93 -13.44 -35.73
CA SER A 69 -8.13 -12.59 -34.83
C SER A 69 -8.89 -11.37 -34.32
N THR A 70 -10.01 -11.04 -34.94
CA THR A 70 -10.83 -9.89 -34.59
C THR A 70 -12.31 -10.22 -34.75
N LEU A 71 -13.13 -9.77 -33.83
CA LEU A 71 -14.58 -9.92 -33.83
C LEU A 71 -15.25 -8.55 -33.52
N LYS A 72 -16.22 -8.17 -34.34
CA LYS A 72 -17.10 -7.02 -34.04
C LYS A 72 -18.39 -7.50 -33.43
N LEU A 73 -18.79 -6.91 -32.33
CA LEU A 73 -20.04 -7.20 -31.63
C LEU A 73 -21.18 -6.31 -32.12
N ALA A 74 -22.41 -6.71 -31.85
CA ALA A 74 -23.61 -6.00 -32.28
C ALA A 74 -23.76 -4.60 -31.64
N ASP A 75 -23.15 -4.38 -30.47
CA ASP A 75 -23.09 -3.09 -29.77
C ASP A 75 -22.03 -2.12 -30.32
N GLY A 76 -21.30 -2.53 -31.38
CA GLY A 76 -20.25 -1.75 -32.02
C GLY A 76 -18.86 -1.92 -31.41
N SER A 77 -18.72 -2.64 -30.28
CA SER A 77 -17.42 -2.97 -29.70
C SER A 77 -16.65 -3.98 -30.56
N SER A 78 -15.31 -3.97 -30.46
CA SER A 78 -14.45 -4.94 -31.16
C SER A 78 -13.56 -5.67 -30.16
N VAL A 79 -13.42 -6.97 -30.36
CA VAL A 79 -12.52 -7.84 -29.63
C VAL A 79 -11.37 -8.19 -30.55
N GLU A 80 -10.14 -8.06 -30.08
CA GLU A 80 -8.92 -8.44 -30.80
C GLU A 80 -8.04 -9.26 -29.86
N VAL A 81 -7.56 -10.40 -30.33
CA VAL A 81 -6.61 -11.23 -29.58
C VAL A 81 -5.20 -10.89 -30.05
N LYS A 82 -4.39 -10.42 -29.09
CA LYS A 82 -2.97 -10.10 -29.29
C LYS A 82 -2.10 -10.99 -28.42
N PRO A 83 -0.94 -11.45 -28.93
CA PRO A 83 0.00 -12.17 -28.09
C PRO A 83 0.53 -11.26 -26.97
N VAL A 84 0.57 -11.77 -25.76
CA VAL A 84 1.12 -11.11 -24.59
C VAL A 84 2.30 -11.93 -24.10
N TYR A 85 3.42 -11.25 -23.85
CA TYR A 85 4.63 -11.88 -23.33
C TYR A 85 4.96 -11.26 -21.98
N GLY A 86 5.23 -12.10 -20.99
CA GLY A 86 5.63 -11.67 -19.66
C GLY A 86 6.77 -12.52 -19.15
N ALA A 87 7.72 -11.89 -18.48
CA ALA A 87 8.80 -12.57 -17.78
C ALA A 87 9.13 -11.84 -16.49
N SER A 88 9.50 -12.58 -15.45
CA SER A 88 9.99 -12.03 -14.20
C SER A 88 11.08 -12.92 -13.64
N ILE A 89 12.08 -12.29 -13.01
CA ILE A 89 13.14 -13.00 -12.31
C ILE A 89 12.82 -12.98 -10.82
N THR A 90 12.51 -14.17 -10.27
CA THR A 90 12.28 -14.31 -8.83
C THR A 90 13.60 -14.14 -8.05
N VAL A 91 13.51 -13.78 -6.77
CA VAL A 91 14.70 -13.65 -5.91
C VAL A 91 15.53 -14.94 -5.88
N ALA A 92 14.86 -16.09 -5.82
CA ALA A 92 15.52 -17.41 -5.81
C ALA A 92 16.30 -17.72 -7.11
N ASN A 93 15.81 -17.21 -8.25
CA ASN A 93 16.42 -17.52 -9.56
C ASN A 93 17.36 -16.42 -10.06
N LYS A 94 17.57 -15.36 -9.26
CA LYS A 94 18.28 -14.15 -9.68
C LYS A 94 19.69 -14.44 -10.19
N GLU A 95 20.48 -15.20 -9.43
CA GLU A 95 21.86 -15.55 -9.80
C GLU A 95 21.92 -16.42 -11.07
N ALA A 96 21.09 -17.45 -11.14
CA ALA A 96 21.03 -18.33 -12.30
C ALA A 96 20.59 -17.57 -13.58
N ALA A 97 19.58 -16.70 -13.45
CA ALA A 97 19.11 -15.86 -14.57
C ALA A 97 20.19 -14.89 -15.04
N TYR A 98 20.92 -14.26 -14.15
CA TYR A 98 22.00 -13.34 -14.53
C TYR A 98 23.19 -14.06 -15.14
N THR A 99 23.53 -15.27 -14.67
CA THR A 99 24.55 -16.13 -15.29
C THR A 99 24.14 -16.48 -16.70
N TRP A 100 22.90 -16.96 -16.89
CA TRP A 100 22.36 -17.31 -18.20
C TRP A 100 22.39 -16.12 -19.17
N LEU A 101 21.98 -14.92 -18.73
CA LEU A 101 22.02 -13.71 -19.58
C LEU A 101 23.45 -13.40 -20.03
N ARG A 102 24.45 -13.51 -19.16
CA ARG A 102 25.85 -13.27 -19.52
C ARG A 102 26.39 -14.30 -20.52
N GLU A 103 26.10 -15.57 -20.29
CA GLU A 103 26.51 -16.68 -21.15
C GLU A 103 25.90 -16.62 -22.56
N ASN A 104 24.71 -16.01 -22.68
CA ASN A 104 24.01 -15.86 -23.95
C ASN A 104 24.23 -14.48 -24.62
N GLY A 105 25.19 -13.71 -24.17
CA GLY A 105 25.52 -12.41 -24.77
C GLY A 105 24.51 -11.29 -24.48
N LEU A 106 23.64 -11.49 -23.47
CA LEU A 106 22.62 -10.54 -23.07
C LEU A 106 22.97 -9.81 -21.76
N GLY A 107 24.27 -9.81 -21.40
CA GLY A 107 24.75 -9.18 -20.17
C GLY A 107 24.46 -7.69 -20.08
N ASP A 108 24.34 -6.99 -21.19
CA ASP A 108 24.02 -5.56 -21.27
C ASP A 108 22.60 -5.22 -20.75
N LEU A 109 21.73 -6.21 -20.63
CA LEU A 109 20.43 -6.05 -20.00
C LEU A 109 20.51 -5.91 -18.46
N ILE A 110 21.65 -6.35 -17.89
CA ILE A 110 21.85 -6.34 -16.44
C ILE A 110 22.36 -4.95 -16.02
N LYS A 111 21.48 -4.16 -15.43
CA LYS A 111 21.86 -2.89 -14.82
C LYS A 111 22.42 -3.13 -13.42
N ASN A 112 23.56 -2.55 -13.13
CA ASN A 112 24.14 -2.56 -11.80
C ASN A 112 23.98 -1.18 -11.15
N GLU A 113 23.26 -1.12 -10.06
CA GLU A 113 22.99 0.09 -9.31
C GLU A 113 23.64 -0.02 -7.92
N ILE A 114 24.49 0.95 -7.58
CA ILE A 114 25.13 1.03 -6.27
C ILE A 114 24.52 2.20 -5.53
N THR A 115 23.91 1.93 -4.40
CA THR A 115 23.34 2.96 -3.54
C THR A 115 24.21 3.16 -2.30
N VAL A 116 24.70 4.35 -2.08
CA VAL A 116 25.42 4.76 -0.87
C VAL A 116 24.52 5.66 -0.04
N SER A 117 24.35 5.31 1.22
CA SER A 117 23.53 6.08 2.17
C SER A 117 24.42 6.87 3.12
N PHE A 118 24.12 8.14 3.28
CA PHE A 118 24.79 9.03 4.22
C PHE A 118 23.90 9.25 5.46
N GLY A 119 24.54 9.38 6.61
CA GLY A 119 23.86 9.63 7.87
C GLY A 119 23.43 11.08 8.04
N ARG A 120 22.90 11.38 9.24
CA ARG A 120 22.53 12.75 9.58
C ARG A 120 23.75 13.65 9.58
N ASN A 121 23.62 14.86 9.04
CA ASN A 121 24.69 15.88 8.94
C ASN A 121 25.90 15.47 8.07
N GLU A 122 25.73 14.49 7.19
CA GLU A 122 26.77 14.07 6.25
C GLU A 122 26.57 14.61 4.82
N ASP A 123 25.80 15.69 4.66
CA ASP A 123 25.50 16.30 3.36
C ASP A 123 26.77 16.69 2.58
N ASN A 124 27.80 17.17 3.29
CA ASN A 124 29.09 17.49 2.65
C ASN A 124 29.77 16.24 2.08
N LYS A 125 29.72 15.10 2.77
CA LYS A 125 30.25 13.84 2.25
C LYS A 125 29.45 13.38 1.04
N ALA A 126 28.12 13.47 1.10
CA ALA A 126 27.25 13.13 -0.03
C ALA A 126 27.60 13.95 -1.28
N SER A 127 27.80 15.27 -1.10
CA SER A 127 28.19 16.16 -2.18
C SER A 127 29.57 15.81 -2.75
N GLN A 128 30.56 15.49 -1.91
CA GLN A 128 31.88 15.05 -2.35
C GLN A 128 31.82 13.76 -3.18
N TYR A 129 31.01 12.77 -2.75
CA TYR A 129 30.82 11.53 -3.51
C TYR A 129 30.12 11.78 -4.85
N ALA A 130 29.14 12.70 -4.88
CA ALA A 130 28.48 13.09 -6.14
C ALA A 130 29.49 13.69 -7.12
N VAL A 131 30.35 14.63 -6.68
CA VAL A 131 31.40 15.22 -7.51
C VAL A 131 32.41 14.17 -7.98
N LEU A 132 32.82 13.26 -7.11
CA LEU A 132 33.73 12.17 -7.46
C LEU A 132 33.12 11.26 -8.55
N ALA A 133 31.86 10.86 -8.40
CA ALA A 133 31.17 10.05 -9.38
C ALA A 133 31.04 10.78 -10.75
N GLN A 134 30.67 12.06 -10.73
CA GLN A 134 30.63 12.89 -11.95
C GLN A 134 31.98 12.96 -12.65
N GLY A 135 33.08 13.12 -11.88
CA GLY A 135 34.44 13.09 -12.42
C GLY A 135 34.85 11.78 -13.08
N GLN A 136 34.15 10.68 -12.75
CA GLN A 136 34.31 9.35 -13.37
C GLN A 136 33.33 9.10 -14.53
N GLY A 137 32.52 10.10 -14.91
CA GLY A 137 31.56 9.99 -16.01
C GLY A 137 30.20 9.36 -15.61
N TYR A 138 29.90 9.24 -14.32
CA TYR A 138 28.60 8.77 -13.83
C TYR A 138 27.68 9.94 -13.52
N GLU A 139 26.38 9.70 -13.60
CA GLU A 139 25.35 10.67 -13.20
C GLU A 139 24.74 10.26 -11.84
N PRO A 140 25.28 10.76 -10.72
CA PRO A 140 24.76 10.43 -9.41
C PRO A 140 23.37 11.06 -9.18
N VAL A 141 22.42 10.28 -8.70
CA VAL A 141 21.10 10.77 -8.30
C VAL A 141 21.07 10.99 -6.80
N GLN A 142 20.97 12.25 -6.38
CA GLN A 142 20.80 12.59 -4.96
C GLN A 142 19.33 12.60 -4.59
N LYS A 143 18.97 11.85 -3.55
CA LYS A 143 17.63 11.78 -3.01
C LYS A 143 17.63 12.05 -1.51
N LEU A 144 17.08 13.19 -1.11
CA LEU A 144 16.84 13.50 0.29
C LEU A 144 15.53 12.84 0.73
N LYS A 145 15.54 12.16 1.85
CA LYS A 145 14.32 11.60 2.42
C LYS A 145 14.35 11.62 3.95
N VAL A 146 13.19 11.80 4.54
CA VAL A 146 12.95 11.53 5.95
C VAL A 146 12.19 10.21 6.03
N GLU A 147 12.66 9.28 6.84
CA GLU A 147 11.97 8.01 7.03
C GLU A 147 10.60 8.24 7.68
N PRO A 148 9.50 7.66 7.13
CA PRO A 148 8.15 7.91 7.64
C PRO A 148 7.98 7.62 9.13
N MET A 149 8.65 6.59 9.65
CA MET A 149 8.60 6.25 11.07
C MET A 149 9.29 7.31 11.94
N THR A 150 10.40 7.87 11.46
CA THR A 150 11.12 8.95 12.15
C THR A 150 10.28 10.22 12.17
N LEU A 151 9.65 10.57 11.05
CA LEU A 151 8.75 11.72 10.96
C LEU A 151 7.54 11.55 11.90
N LYS A 152 6.94 10.37 11.92
CA LYS A 152 5.82 10.05 12.82
C LYS A 152 6.22 10.15 14.30
N ALA A 153 7.41 9.70 14.66
CA ALA A 153 7.92 9.82 16.03
C ALA A 153 8.12 11.29 16.41
N LEU A 154 8.70 12.10 15.51
CA LEU A 154 8.87 13.54 15.71
C LEU A 154 7.52 14.26 15.91
N VAL A 155 6.53 13.96 15.04
CA VAL A 155 5.18 14.53 15.15
C VAL A 155 4.59 14.23 16.52
N ARG A 156 4.66 12.98 16.97
CA ARG A 156 4.15 12.57 18.27
C ARG A 156 4.85 13.34 19.40
N GLU A 157 6.18 13.35 19.42
CA GLU A 157 6.98 14.01 20.46
C GLU A 157 6.66 15.51 20.57
N ARG A 158 6.56 16.19 19.41
CA ARG A 158 6.21 17.62 19.40
C ARG A 158 4.81 17.89 19.91
N LEU A 159 3.82 17.12 19.48
CA LEU A 159 2.43 17.29 19.92
C LEU A 159 2.27 16.98 21.42
N GLU A 160 2.91 15.92 21.92
CA GLU A 160 2.91 15.55 23.35
C GLU A 160 3.59 16.61 24.23
N SER A 161 4.59 17.32 23.70
CA SER A 161 5.26 18.44 24.40
C SER A 161 4.60 19.81 24.17
N GLY A 162 3.44 19.87 23.52
CA GLY A 162 2.71 21.11 23.26
C GLY A 162 3.37 22.02 22.22
N GLN A 163 4.26 21.48 21.40
CA GLN A 163 4.92 22.21 20.33
C GLN A 163 4.14 22.05 19.02
N GLU A 164 3.93 23.15 18.33
CA GLU A 164 3.27 23.16 17.03
C GLU A 164 4.16 22.58 15.92
N MET A 165 3.49 22.01 14.92
CA MET A 165 4.12 21.56 13.70
C MET A 165 3.27 22.02 12.50
N PRO A 166 3.87 22.61 11.44
CA PRO A 166 3.12 23.13 10.28
C PRO A 166 2.34 22.01 9.57
N SER A 167 1.02 22.03 9.72
CA SER A 167 0.14 21.00 9.14
C SER A 167 0.07 21.06 7.64
N ASP A 168 0.22 22.24 7.05
CA ASP A 168 0.26 22.49 5.61
C ASP A 168 1.49 21.86 4.93
N LEU A 169 2.62 21.76 5.64
CA LEU A 169 3.85 21.17 5.11
C LEU A 169 3.94 19.66 5.35
N PHE A 170 3.42 19.18 6.48
CA PHE A 170 3.64 17.79 6.92
C PHE A 170 2.36 16.94 6.92
N ASN A 171 1.21 17.50 6.55
CA ASN A 171 -0.09 16.84 6.63
C ASN A 171 -0.30 16.17 8.01
N VAL A 172 -0.04 16.93 9.07
CA VAL A 172 -0.08 16.42 10.44
C VAL A 172 -1.48 15.95 10.77
N PHE A 173 -1.60 14.69 11.15
CA PHE A 173 -2.83 14.11 11.64
C PHE A 173 -2.61 13.51 13.03
N SER A 174 -3.46 13.89 13.97
CA SER A 174 -3.54 13.29 15.30
C SER A 174 -4.98 12.86 15.57
N GLY A 175 -5.16 11.61 15.97
CA GLY A 175 -6.48 11.07 16.22
C GLY A 175 -6.41 9.69 16.87
N ASN A 176 -7.53 9.30 17.47
CA ASN A 176 -7.69 7.99 18.08
C ASN A 176 -8.33 7.03 17.07
N ARG A 177 -7.84 5.80 17.00
CA ARG A 177 -8.46 4.72 16.24
C ARG A 177 -8.87 3.59 17.16
N THR A 178 -10.08 3.11 16.98
CA THR A 178 -10.56 1.91 17.65
C THR A 178 -9.89 0.68 17.08
N LYS A 179 -9.35 -0.18 17.96
CA LYS A 179 -8.87 -1.52 17.60
C LYS A 179 -9.74 -2.54 18.33
N VAL A 180 -10.43 -3.37 17.59
CA VAL A 180 -11.20 -4.49 18.14
C VAL A 180 -10.31 -5.74 18.17
N THR A 181 -10.10 -6.31 19.37
CA THR A 181 -9.46 -7.62 19.50
C THR A 181 -10.55 -8.67 19.63
N ARG A 182 -10.62 -9.59 18.68
CA ARG A 182 -11.60 -10.66 18.68
C ARG A 182 -11.10 -11.80 19.59
N SER A 183 -11.97 -12.31 20.48
CA SER A 183 -11.68 -13.56 21.20
C SER A 183 -11.68 -14.72 20.19
N LYS A 184 -10.78 -15.67 20.41
CA LYS A 184 -10.72 -16.93 19.67
C LYS A 184 -11.89 -17.82 20.07
#